data_3854acc68e0a61dc44bf9a80b9603ae3
#
_entry.id   3854acc68e0a61dc44bf9a80b9603ae3
#
_cell.length_a   1.000
_cell.length_b   1.000
_cell.length_c   1.000
_cell.angle_alpha   90.00
_cell.angle_beta   90.00
_cell.angle_gamma   90.00
#
_symmetry.space_group_name_H-M   'P 1'
#
loop_
_entity.id
_entity.type
_entity.pdbx_description
1 polymer ?
#
loop_
_entity_poly.entity_id
_entity_poly.type
_entity_poly.pdbx_seq_one_letter_code
_entity_poly.pdbx_strand_id
1 'polypeptide(L)'
;MYKFIAIRVDGNSEIGFGHLMRMKALAREFSKLGAEVIFLSRDPENIEGYRVLQLDRQTGDEEDLLVEEMLIDMQAGMLIIDSYEYTQERLDRVGKLPLLSVYVDDLNRHPFNTDFVVNGNLYAPSLPYQGRARFLLGTEYLLMREEFVGVPLRLPNPDVEHILITFGAADMENVTPGILHMLKNYKRFQDLHWHVVIGPVFRNTAEIEGMVRDYPNVTLHYNPNIRKLIDFCDIAISAAGSTTYELAACGLPALLIIAADNQVRLAREAERQGMAVNLGWYHELDVARLYSALDNLIINNELRVQMAMYGQKLIDGRGAQRVAAILVDEMKKNK
;
A
#
# COMPACT_ATOMS: atom_id res chain seq x y z
N MET A 1 1.34 25.12 -22.55
CA MET A 1 1.25 23.66 -22.80
C MET A 1 1.78 22.98 -21.56
N TYR A 2 1.01 22.08 -20.95
CA TYR A 2 1.54 21.34 -19.80
C TYR A 2 2.65 20.43 -20.29
N LYS A 3 3.81 20.47 -19.61
CA LYS A 3 4.90 19.53 -19.87
C LYS A 3 4.46 18.13 -19.42
N PHE A 4 5.00 17.10 -20.06
CA PHE A 4 4.76 15.73 -19.65
C PHE A 4 5.27 15.44 -18.24
N ILE A 5 4.59 14.56 -17.53
CA ILE A 5 5.02 14.00 -16.26
C ILE A 5 5.47 12.58 -16.53
N ALA A 6 6.73 12.29 -16.30
CA ALA A 6 7.28 10.94 -16.39
C ALA A 6 7.24 10.25 -15.02
N ILE A 7 6.80 8.99 -14.97
CA ILE A 7 6.78 8.17 -13.77
C ILE A 7 7.63 6.91 -14.03
N ARG A 8 8.74 6.80 -13.33
CA ARG A 8 9.61 5.61 -13.34
C ARG A 8 9.18 4.66 -12.22
N VAL A 9 8.60 3.53 -12.61
CA VAL A 9 8.12 2.50 -11.68
C VAL A 9 8.09 1.14 -12.36
N ASP A 10 8.33 0.08 -11.60
CA ASP A 10 8.13 -1.30 -11.99
C ASP A 10 7.08 -1.97 -11.09
N GLY A 11 6.45 -3.03 -11.57
CA GLY A 11 5.48 -3.79 -10.79
C GLY A 11 5.22 -5.15 -11.43
N ASN A 12 5.66 -6.22 -10.79
CA ASN A 12 5.49 -7.59 -11.23
C ASN A 12 5.33 -8.56 -10.06
N SER A 13 5.29 -9.86 -10.34
CA SER A 13 5.12 -10.90 -9.30
C SER A 13 6.32 -11.07 -8.37
N GLU A 14 7.51 -10.57 -8.72
CA GLU A 14 8.72 -10.69 -7.91
C GLU A 14 8.84 -9.55 -6.90
N ILE A 15 8.64 -8.31 -7.37
CA ILE A 15 8.75 -7.10 -6.53
C ILE A 15 7.42 -6.66 -5.92
N GLY A 16 6.30 -7.25 -6.39
CA GLY A 16 4.95 -6.87 -5.99
C GLY A 16 4.37 -5.71 -6.80
N PHE A 17 3.08 -5.45 -6.61
CA PHE A 17 2.34 -4.42 -7.35
C PHE A 17 2.12 -3.13 -6.54
N GLY A 18 2.60 -3.04 -5.31
CA GLY A 18 2.34 -1.91 -4.42
C GLY A 18 2.82 -0.56 -4.98
N HIS A 19 4.05 -0.52 -5.51
CA HIS A 19 4.62 0.67 -6.16
C HIS A 19 3.81 1.10 -7.37
N LEU A 20 3.50 0.16 -8.26
CA LEU A 20 2.70 0.44 -9.44
C LEU A 20 1.31 0.98 -9.09
N MET A 21 0.64 0.39 -8.11
CA MET A 21 -0.72 0.80 -7.72
C MET A 21 -0.74 2.21 -7.15
N ARG A 22 0.24 2.59 -6.32
CA ARG A 22 0.31 3.95 -5.77
C ARG A 22 0.70 4.98 -6.85
N MET A 23 1.53 4.60 -7.82
CA MET A 23 1.85 5.48 -8.95
C MET A 23 0.67 5.65 -9.91
N LYS A 24 -0.12 4.61 -10.16
CA LYS A 24 -1.38 4.72 -10.93
C LYS A 24 -2.38 5.65 -10.23
N ALA A 25 -2.47 5.59 -8.89
CA ALA A 25 -3.32 6.50 -8.13
C ALA A 25 -2.88 7.97 -8.30
N LEU A 26 -1.57 8.24 -8.21
CA LEU A 26 -1.01 9.58 -8.41
C LEU A 26 -1.16 10.06 -9.87
N ALA A 27 -0.87 9.20 -10.85
CA ALA A 27 -1.02 9.49 -12.27
C ALA A 27 -2.46 9.91 -12.64
N ARG A 28 -3.44 9.25 -12.06
CA ARG A 28 -4.85 9.60 -12.23
C ARG A 28 -5.17 11.02 -11.76
N GLU A 29 -4.63 11.41 -10.60
CA GLU A 29 -4.85 12.77 -10.09
C GLU A 29 -4.16 13.83 -10.97
N PHE A 30 -2.99 13.56 -11.51
CA PHE A 30 -2.36 14.40 -12.53
C PHE A 30 -3.22 14.53 -13.80
N SER A 31 -3.78 13.42 -14.27
CA SER A 31 -4.67 13.45 -15.45
C SER A 31 -5.92 14.29 -15.20
N LYS A 32 -6.52 14.24 -14.00
CA LYS A 32 -7.63 15.12 -13.60
C LYS A 32 -7.26 16.59 -13.60
N LEU A 33 -5.99 16.92 -13.35
CA LEU A 33 -5.44 18.27 -13.41
C LEU A 33 -5.01 18.69 -14.83
N GLY A 34 -5.26 17.85 -15.84
CA GLY A 34 -4.96 18.10 -17.25
C GLY A 34 -3.50 17.89 -17.64
N ALA A 35 -2.71 17.20 -16.83
CA ALA A 35 -1.34 16.80 -17.18
C ALA A 35 -1.35 15.49 -17.97
N GLU A 36 -0.44 15.36 -18.93
CA GLU A 36 -0.19 14.11 -19.65
C GLU A 36 0.88 13.32 -18.90
N VAL A 37 0.55 12.06 -18.55
CA VAL A 37 1.42 11.17 -17.78
C VAL A 37 1.94 10.06 -18.69
N ILE A 38 3.25 9.80 -18.61
CA ILE A 38 3.94 8.72 -19.32
C ILE A 38 4.68 7.87 -18.29
N PHE A 39 4.47 6.57 -18.35
CA PHE A 39 5.20 5.63 -17.51
C PHE A 39 6.48 5.18 -18.21
N LEU A 40 7.55 5.06 -17.44
CA LEU A 40 8.82 4.45 -17.80
C LEU A 40 8.94 3.16 -16.99
N SER A 41 8.84 2.00 -17.60
CA SER A 41 8.77 0.72 -16.87
C SER A 41 9.42 -0.43 -17.65
N ARG A 42 9.97 -1.37 -16.91
CA ARG A 42 10.43 -2.67 -17.42
C ARG A 42 9.30 -3.68 -17.59
N ASP A 43 8.14 -3.40 -16.97
CA ASP A 43 6.96 -4.28 -16.94
C ASP A 43 5.72 -3.57 -17.54
N PRO A 44 5.78 -3.18 -18.84
CA PRO A 44 4.75 -2.34 -19.47
C PRO A 44 3.37 -3.04 -19.52
N GLU A 45 3.34 -4.37 -19.56
CA GLU A 45 2.13 -5.19 -19.61
C GLU A 45 1.22 -5.02 -18.39
N ASN A 46 1.76 -4.56 -17.28
CA ASN A 46 1.02 -4.32 -16.04
C ASN A 46 0.43 -2.91 -15.92
N ILE A 47 0.68 -2.05 -16.94
CA ILE A 47 0.27 -0.64 -16.93
C ILE A 47 -0.77 -0.38 -18.00
N GLU A 48 -2.03 -0.42 -17.62
CA GLU A 48 -3.16 -0.13 -18.50
C GLU A 48 -3.62 1.33 -18.40
N GLY A 49 -4.13 1.87 -19.51
CA GLY A 49 -4.77 3.19 -19.56
C GLY A 49 -3.80 4.38 -19.65
N TYR A 50 -2.49 4.15 -19.75
CA TYR A 50 -1.46 5.16 -19.90
C TYR A 50 -0.50 4.82 -21.02
N ARG A 51 0.15 5.86 -21.58
CA ARG A 51 1.29 5.65 -22.47
C ARG A 51 2.47 5.11 -21.63
N VAL A 52 3.08 4.04 -22.12
CA VAL A 52 4.26 3.42 -21.49
C VAL A 52 5.42 3.44 -22.46
N LEU A 53 6.57 3.86 -22.01
CA LEU A 53 7.85 3.64 -22.68
C LEU A 53 8.54 2.50 -21.97
N GLN A 54 8.77 1.42 -22.69
CA GLN A 54 9.43 0.24 -22.17
C GLN A 54 10.92 0.55 -21.94
N LEU A 55 11.40 0.16 -20.78
CA LEU A 55 12.82 0.13 -20.46
C LEU A 55 13.34 -1.30 -20.65
N ASP A 56 14.52 -1.42 -21.23
CA ASP A 56 15.23 -2.69 -21.25
C ASP A 56 15.62 -3.09 -19.82
N ARG A 57 15.84 -4.38 -19.57
CA ARG A 57 16.28 -4.88 -18.25
C ARG A 57 17.75 -4.55 -17.95
N GLN A 58 18.19 -3.39 -18.36
CA GLN A 58 19.47 -2.80 -17.95
C GLN A 58 19.33 -2.22 -16.54
N THR A 59 20.40 -2.12 -15.80
CA THR A 59 20.41 -1.58 -14.45
C THR A 59 21.48 -0.51 -14.30
N GLY A 60 21.31 0.39 -13.34
CA GLY A 60 22.32 1.38 -13.01
C GLY A 60 22.45 2.49 -14.06
N ASP A 61 23.68 2.82 -14.39
CA ASP A 61 24.01 4.01 -15.21
C ASP A 61 23.46 3.95 -16.64
N GLU A 62 23.38 2.77 -17.24
CA GLU A 62 22.85 2.60 -18.60
C GLU A 62 21.36 2.92 -18.68
N GLU A 63 20.57 2.46 -17.67
CA GLU A 63 19.17 2.83 -17.58
C GLU A 63 18.99 4.33 -17.37
N ASP A 64 19.83 4.93 -16.50
CA ASP A 64 19.73 6.36 -16.20
C ASP A 64 19.96 7.22 -17.45
N LEU A 65 20.96 6.88 -18.27
CA LEU A 65 21.23 7.58 -19.53
C LEU A 65 20.05 7.47 -20.50
N LEU A 66 19.47 6.28 -20.64
CA LEU A 66 18.30 6.07 -21.49
C LEU A 66 17.09 6.88 -20.99
N VAL A 67 16.86 6.87 -19.67
CA VAL A 67 15.78 7.68 -19.05
C VAL A 67 16.02 9.16 -19.28
N GLU A 68 17.24 9.66 -19.12
CA GLU A 68 17.58 11.08 -19.37
C GLU A 68 17.33 11.48 -20.84
N GLU A 69 17.72 10.66 -21.81
CA GLU A 69 17.44 10.89 -23.24
C GLU A 69 15.92 10.95 -23.49
N MET A 70 15.16 9.99 -22.98
CA MET A 70 13.69 9.97 -23.11
C MET A 70 13.04 11.22 -22.50
N LEU A 71 13.50 11.68 -21.34
CA LEU A 71 13.00 12.88 -20.69
C LEU A 71 13.24 14.16 -21.51
N ILE A 72 14.39 14.25 -22.15
CA ILE A 72 14.76 15.39 -23.03
C ILE A 72 13.88 15.37 -24.27
N ASP A 73 13.77 14.22 -24.95
CA ASP A 73 12.98 14.07 -26.17
C ASP A 73 11.50 14.39 -25.96
N MET A 74 10.97 14.00 -24.81
CA MET A 74 9.58 14.27 -24.40
C MET A 74 9.37 15.69 -23.88
N GLN A 75 10.43 16.45 -23.65
CA GLN A 75 10.34 17.74 -22.94
C GLN A 75 9.63 17.60 -21.60
N ALA A 76 9.97 16.57 -20.83
CA ALA A 76 9.36 16.29 -19.53
C ALA A 76 9.54 17.49 -18.57
N GLY A 77 8.49 17.83 -17.85
CA GLY A 77 8.54 18.88 -16.83
C GLY A 77 8.76 18.34 -15.43
N MET A 78 8.55 17.04 -15.24
CA MET A 78 8.67 16.35 -13.95
C MET A 78 9.05 14.89 -14.17
N LEU A 79 9.91 14.37 -13.29
CA LEU A 79 10.21 12.96 -13.14
C LEU A 79 9.87 12.52 -11.73
N ILE A 80 9.04 11.49 -11.62
CA ILE A 80 8.70 10.83 -10.36
C ILE A 80 9.30 9.43 -10.39
N ILE A 81 10.02 9.05 -9.35
CA ILE A 81 10.68 7.76 -9.22
C ILE A 81 10.13 7.03 -8.01
N ASP A 82 9.68 5.80 -8.21
CA ASP A 82 9.24 4.88 -7.18
C ASP A 82 9.91 3.51 -7.37
N SER A 83 11.13 3.39 -6.85
CA SER A 83 11.95 2.18 -6.97
C SER A 83 13.02 2.13 -5.88
N TYR A 84 13.19 0.96 -5.26
CA TYR A 84 14.24 0.73 -4.26
C TYR A 84 15.65 0.57 -4.85
N GLU A 85 15.78 0.50 -6.17
CA GLU A 85 17.07 0.35 -6.87
C GLU A 85 17.86 1.66 -6.97
N TYR A 86 17.22 2.81 -6.71
CA TYR A 86 17.90 4.10 -6.81
C TYR A 86 18.81 4.34 -5.61
N THR A 87 20.13 4.36 -5.88
CA THR A 87 21.16 4.76 -4.92
C THR A 87 21.17 6.27 -4.72
N GLN A 88 21.88 6.74 -3.67
CA GLN A 88 22.08 8.17 -3.47
C GLN A 88 22.69 8.85 -4.70
N GLU A 89 23.70 8.25 -5.32
CA GLU A 89 24.39 8.80 -6.50
C GLU A 89 23.43 8.98 -7.69
N ARG A 90 22.57 8.00 -7.93
CA ARG A 90 21.53 8.07 -8.97
C ARG A 90 20.52 9.18 -8.65
N LEU A 91 20.05 9.30 -7.40
CA LEU A 91 19.14 10.36 -6.98
C LEU A 91 19.79 11.76 -7.05
N ASP A 92 21.08 11.87 -6.71
CA ASP A 92 21.83 13.13 -6.84
C ASP A 92 22.00 13.57 -8.29
N ARG A 93 22.09 12.63 -9.24
CA ARG A 93 22.11 12.89 -10.69
C ARG A 93 20.74 13.40 -11.14
N VAL A 94 19.67 12.68 -10.78
CA VAL A 94 18.29 13.07 -11.07
C VAL A 94 17.98 14.48 -10.54
N GLY A 95 18.42 14.81 -9.33
CA GLY A 95 18.23 16.13 -8.73
C GLY A 95 18.98 17.29 -9.42
N LYS A 96 19.82 17.01 -10.43
CA LYS A 96 20.50 18.02 -11.28
C LYS A 96 19.83 18.22 -12.64
N LEU A 97 18.86 17.38 -12.98
CA LEU A 97 18.14 17.51 -14.25
C LEU A 97 17.33 18.82 -14.29
N PRO A 98 17.14 19.44 -15.48
CA PRO A 98 16.39 20.69 -15.62
C PRO A 98 14.87 20.46 -15.62
N LEU A 99 14.37 19.67 -14.67
CA LEU A 99 12.97 19.31 -14.48
C LEU A 99 12.70 19.13 -12.99
N LEU A 100 11.42 19.08 -12.59
CA LEU A 100 11.06 18.81 -11.20
C LEU A 100 11.29 17.34 -10.87
N SER A 101 12.17 17.07 -9.91
CA SER A 101 12.56 15.72 -9.48
C SER A 101 11.83 15.31 -8.21
N VAL A 102 11.15 14.15 -8.22
CA VAL A 102 10.36 13.64 -7.10
C VAL A 102 10.74 12.18 -6.85
N TYR A 103 11.05 11.86 -5.61
CA TYR A 103 11.28 10.47 -5.18
C TYR A 103 10.23 10.02 -4.18
N VAL A 104 9.67 8.83 -4.40
CA VAL A 104 8.75 8.18 -3.46
C VAL A 104 9.54 7.21 -2.62
N ASP A 105 9.60 7.46 -1.32
CA ASP A 105 10.42 6.72 -0.37
C ASP A 105 9.58 6.00 0.68
N ASP A 106 10.11 4.89 1.19
CA ASP A 106 9.54 4.17 2.33
C ASP A 106 10.58 3.95 3.45
N LEU A 107 11.86 4.12 3.16
CA LEU A 107 12.95 3.52 3.93
C LEU A 107 13.88 4.54 4.58
N ASN A 108 13.96 5.77 4.06
CA ASN A 108 14.89 6.81 4.50
C ASN A 108 16.35 6.32 4.57
N ARG A 109 16.84 5.73 3.47
CA ARG A 109 18.19 5.14 3.41
C ARG A 109 19.30 6.14 3.18
N HIS A 110 18.98 7.32 2.60
CA HIS A 110 19.94 8.31 2.12
C HIS A 110 19.50 9.73 2.46
N PRO A 111 20.41 10.72 2.48
CA PRO A 111 20.04 12.10 2.28
C PRO A 111 19.47 12.30 0.87
N PHE A 112 18.48 13.18 0.72
CA PHE A 112 17.77 13.36 -0.54
C PHE A 112 18.04 14.75 -1.15
N ASN A 113 18.57 14.76 -2.38
CA ASN A 113 18.89 15.95 -3.14
C ASN A 113 17.96 16.17 -4.36
N THR A 114 16.89 15.40 -4.49
CA THR A 114 15.74 15.67 -5.36
C THR A 114 15.00 16.92 -4.88
N ASP A 115 14.07 17.46 -5.68
CA ASP A 115 13.28 18.61 -5.24
C ASP A 115 12.23 18.22 -4.20
N PHE A 116 11.61 17.02 -4.36
CA PHE A 116 10.63 16.48 -3.42
C PHE A 116 10.93 15.03 -3.07
N VAL A 117 10.57 14.70 -1.82
CA VAL A 117 10.44 13.31 -1.36
C VAL A 117 9.04 13.12 -0.79
N VAL A 118 8.35 12.08 -1.22
CA VAL A 118 7.02 11.71 -0.75
C VAL A 118 7.11 10.40 0.01
N ASN A 119 6.73 10.39 1.28
CA ASN A 119 6.53 9.17 2.06
C ASN A 119 5.22 9.26 2.85
N GLY A 120 4.19 8.61 2.33
CA GLY A 120 2.86 8.59 2.94
C GLY A 120 2.70 7.64 4.12
N ASN A 121 3.75 6.93 4.52
CA ASN A 121 3.65 5.98 5.62
C ASN A 121 3.38 6.68 6.96
N LEU A 122 2.59 6.03 7.81
CA LEU A 122 2.20 6.51 9.12
C LEU A 122 3.40 6.87 10.02
N TYR A 123 4.50 6.13 9.87
CA TYR A 123 5.74 6.32 10.61
C TYR A 123 6.70 7.35 9.99
N ALA A 124 6.43 7.82 8.76
CA ALA A 124 7.36 8.67 8.01
C ALA A 124 7.75 9.97 8.74
N PRO A 125 6.84 10.69 9.45
CA PRO A 125 7.22 11.89 10.20
C PRO A 125 8.23 11.67 11.32
N SER A 126 8.38 10.42 11.80
CA SER A 126 9.35 10.07 12.85
C SER A 126 10.74 9.72 12.32
N LEU A 127 10.89 9.59 11.00
CA LEU A 127 12.17 9.27 10.38
C LEU A 127 13.06 10.50 10.27
N PRO A 128 14.39 10.37 10.48
CA PRO A 128 15.34 11.48 10.46
C PRO A 128 15.71 11.86 9.00
N TYR A 129 14.77 12.33 8.21
CA TYR A 129 15.00 12.76 6.85
C TYR A 129 16.04 13.88 6.77
N GLN A 130 16.94 13.79 5.79
CA GLN A 130 18.01 14.76 5.56
C GLN A 130 18.16 15.06 4.05
N GLY A 131 18.74 16.21 3.73
CA GLY A 131 18.98 16.66 2.36
C GLY A 131 18.27 17.97 2.05
N ARG A 132 18.32 18.40 0.78
CA ARG A 132 17.71 19.66 0.32
C ARG A 132 16.26 19.51 -0.11
N ALA A 133 15.77 18.26 -0.23
CA ALA A 133 14.42 17.98 -0.71
C ALA A 133 13.35 18.64 0.18
N ARG A 134 12.24 19.02 -0.42
CA ARG A 134 11.00 19.29 0.33
C ARG A 134 10.31 17.97 0.63
N PHE A 135 10.12 17.69 1.92
CA PHE A 135 9.58 16.42 2.38
C PHE A 135 8.06 16.51 2.58
N LEU A 136 7.31 15.59 1.93
CA LEU A 136 5.88 15.37 2.11
C LEU A 136 5.70 14.05 2.87
N LEU A 137 5.59 14.13 4.19
CA LEU A 137 5.67 12.97 5.09
C LEU A 137 4.38 12.74 5.85
N GLY A 138 3.97 11.48 5.94
CA GLY A 138 2.83 11.06 6.73
C GLY A 138 1.57 10.82 5.92
N THR A 139 0.53 10.37 6.61
CA THR A 139 -0.69 9.82 6.00
C THR A 139 -1.49 10.83 5.18
N GLU A 140 -1.31 12.12 5.40
CA GLU A 140 -1.90 13.16 4.55
C GLU A 140 -1.39 13.13 3.10
N TYR A 141 -0.22 12.50 2.86
CA TYR A 141 0.38 12.30 1.54
C TYR A 141 0.37 10.84 1.07
N LEU A 142 -0.39 9.98 1.75
CA LEU A 142 -0.50 8.57 1.42
C LEU A 142 -1.19 8.38 0.06
N LEU A 143 -0.49 7.72 -0.87
CA LEU A 143 -0.97 7.50 -2.22
C LEU A 143 -1.90 6.27 -2.26
N MET A 144 -3.20 6.49 -2.20
CA MET A 144 -4.22 5.44 -2.18
C MET A 144 -5.05 5.41 -3.46
N ARG A 145 -5.58 4.23 -3.76
CA ARG A 145 -6.54 4.02 -4.85
C ARG A 145 -7.82 4.83 -4.62
N GLU A 146 -8.46 5.28 -5.71
CA GLU A 146 -9.65 6.15 -5.65
C GLU A 146 -10.81 5.56 -4.84
N GLU A 147 -10.98 4.26 -4.85
CA GLU A 147 -12.05 3.57 -4.13
C GLU A 147 -11.99 3.75 -2.59
N PHE A 148 -10.85 4.25 -2.08
CA PHE A 148 -10.66 4.55 -0.66
C PHE A 148 -10.69 6.05 -0.35
N VAL A 149 -11.03 6.89 -1.32
CA VAL A 149 -11.10 8.34 -1.15
C VAL A 149 -12.46 8.75 -0.58
N GLY A 150 -12.44 9.48 0.51
CA GLY A 150 -13.67 10.07 1.08
C GLY A 150 -14.70 9.03 1.53
N VAL A 151 -14.23 7.92 2.07
CA VAL A 151 -15.08 6.87 2.63
C VAL A 151 -15.92 7.42 3.77
N PRO A 152 -17.24 7.18 3.80
CA PRO A 152 -18.08 7.58 4.90
C PRO A 152 -17.62 7.01 6.25
N LEU A 153 -17.86 7.72 7.33
CA LEU A 153 -17.57 7.21 8.67
C LEU A 153 -18.34 5.91 8.92
N ARG A 154 -17.59 4.90 9.32
CA ARG A 154 -18.15 3.59 9.67
C ARG A 154 -18.48 3.53 11.15
N LEU A 155 -19.68 3.05 11.44
CA LEU A 155 -20.05 2.58 12.77
C LEU A 155 -20.00 1.04 12.72
N PRO A 156 -19.05 0.39 13.40
CA PRO A 156 -18.98 -1.07 13.46
C PRO A 156 -20.28 -1.68 14.02
N ASN A 157 -20.69 -2.82 13.47
CA ASN A 157 -21.83 -3.57 13.96
C ASN A 157 -21.62 -3.97 15.43
N PRO A 158 -22.66 -3.94 16.28
CA PRO A 158 -22.57 -4.45 17.66
C PRO A 158 -22.12 -5.91 17.71
N ASP A 159 -22.64 -6.74 16.81
CA ASP A 159 -22.32 -8.15 16.69
C ASP A 159 -21.34 -8.37 15.53
N VAL A 160 -20.44 -9.33 15.69
CA VAL A 160 -19.44 -9.72 14.67
C VAL A 160 -19.90 -11.03 14.05
N GLU A 161 -20.09 -11.02 12.74
CA GLU A 161 -20.48 -12.20 11.96
C GLU A 161 -19.47 -12.54 10.87
N HIS A 162 -18.82 -11.53 10.27
CA HIS A 162 -17.99 -11.66 9.10
C HIS A 162 -16.53 -11.24 9.35
N ILE A 163 -15.59 -12.14 9.12
CA ILE A 163 -14.16 -11.90 9.31
C ILE A 163 -13.41 -12.01 7.99
N LEU A 164 -12.67 -10.97 7.64
CA LEU A 164 -11.80 -10.93 6.47
C LEU A 164 -10.42 -11.48 6.82
N ILE A 165 -9.87 -12.36 5.97
CA ILE A 165 -8.48 -12.81 6.04
C ILE A 165 -7.79 -12.42 4.73
N THR A 166 -6.73 -11.59 4.80
CA THR A 166 -6.01 -11.11 3.62
C THR A 166 -4.52 -10.89 3.88
N PHE A 167 -3.68 -11.51 3.07
CA PHE A 167 -2.21 -11.38 3.14
C PHE A 167 -1.63 -10.78 1.85
N GLY A 168 -2.41 -9.91 1.19
CA GLY A 168 -1.99 -9.19 0.01
C GLY A 168 -2.06 -10.02 -1.28
N ALA A 169 -1.24 -9.64 -2.28
CA ALA A 169 -1.31 -10.25 -3.60
C ALA A 169 -0.64 -11.62 -3.69
N ALA A 170 0.37 -11.89 -2.86
CA ALA A 170 1.27 -13.03 -3.04
C ALA A 170 1.31 -14.02 -1.86
N ASP A 171 1.09 -13.58 -0.63
CA ASP A 171 1.29 -14.38 0.60
C ASP A 171 2.59 -15.21 0.55
N MET A 172 3.73 -14.54 0.34
CA MET A 172 5.03 -15.17 0.06
C MET A 172 5.48 -16.13 1.17
N GLU A 173 5.09 -15.85 2.40
CA GLU A 173 5.45 -16.65 3.60
C GLU A 173 4.40 -17.71 3.93
N ASN A 174 3.39 -17.87 3.06
CA ASN A 174 2.33 -18.86 3.23
C ASN A 174 1.61 -18.75 4.60
N VAL A 175 1.32 -17.52 5.01
CA VAL A 175 0.72 -17.23 6.32
C VAL A 175 -0.74 -17.64 6.37
N THR A 176 -1.48 -17.52 5.27
CA THR A 176 -2.91 -17.85 5.18
C THR A 176 -3.23 -19.27 5.61
N PRO A 177 -2.55 -20.34 5.12
CA PRO A 177 -2.77 -21.70 5.59
C PRO A 177 -2.48 -21.88 7.09
N GLY A 178 -1.42 -21.24 7.60
CA GLY A 178 -1.08 -21.28 9.02
C GLY A 178 -2.20 -20.70 9.90
N ILE A 179 -2.75 -19.55 9.52
CA ILE A 179 -3.87 -18.91 10.21
C ILE A 179 -5.13 -19.81 10.15
N LEU A 180 -5.46 -20.32 8.98
CA LEU A 180 -6.62 -21.23 8.83
C LEU A 180 -6.45 -22.49 9.70
N HIS A 181 -5.24 -23.05 9.77
CA HIS A 181 -4.96 -24.20 10.62
C HIS A 181 -5.18 -23.88 12.11
N MET A 182 -4.74 -22.72 12.58
CA MET A 182 -5.00 -22.26 13.95
C MET A 182 -6.51 -22.08 14.18
N LEU A 183 -7.21 -21.38 13.28
CA LEU A 183 -8.62 -21.02 13.44
C LEU A 183 -9.58 -22.21 13.45
N LYS A 184 -9.27 -23.34 12.81
CA LYS A 184 -10.10 -24.55 12.83
C LYS A 184 -10.46 -25.04 14.24
N ASN A 185 -9.58 -24.82 15.21
CA ASN A 185 -9.78 -25.19 16.60
C ASN A 185 -10.29 -24.03 17.48
N TYR A 186 -10.57 -22.90 16.87
CA TYR A 186 -11.14 -21.76 17.60
C TYR A 186 -12.61 -22.02 17.97
N LYS A 187 -12.95 -21.79 19.24
CA LYS A 187 -14.27 -22.13 19.79
C LYS A 187 -15.47 -21.53 19.06
N ARG A 188 -15.29 -20.34 18.41
CA ARG A 188 -16.32 -19.65 17.62
C ARG A 188 -16.17 -19.88 16.13
N PHE A 189 -15.31 -20.79 15.68
CA PHE A 189 -15.02 -20.94 14.26
C PHE A 189 -16.29 -21.23 13.43
N GLN A 190 -17.19 -22.06 13.96
CA GLN A 190 -18.44 -22.43 13.26
C GLN A 190 -19.53 -21.33 13.33
N ASP A 191 -19.43 -20.42 14.29
CA ASP A 191 -20.41 -19.34 14.50
C ASP A 191 -20.15 -18.11 13.61
N LEU A 192 -18.98 -18.07 12.94
CA LEU A 192 -18.50 -16.93 12.15
C LEU A 192 -18.35 -17.30 10.69
N HIS A 193 -18.54 -16.32 9.81
CA HIS A 193 -18.24 -16.43 8.38
C HIS A 193 -16.87 -15.88 8.07
N TRP A 194 -16.03 -16.69 7.46
CA TRP A 194 -14.64 -16.36 7.14
C TRP A 194 -14.49 -16.09 5.64
N HIS A 195 -14.05 -14.89 5.30
CA HIS A 195 -13.81 -14.45 3.92
C HIS A 195 -12.32 -14.40 3.66
N VAL A 196 -11.81 -15.39 2.94
CA VAL A 196 -10.37 -15.54 2.67
C VAL A 196 -10.06 -15.03 1.28
N VAL A 197 -9.19 -14.03 1.19
CA VAL A 197 -8.73 -13.48 -0.10
C VAL A 197 -7.58 -14.32 -0.63
N ILE A 198 -7.76 -14.79 -1.84
CA ILE A 198 -6.71 -15.44 -2.64
C ILE A 198 -6.21 -14.41 -3.64
N GLY A 199 -4.99 -13.93 -3.43
CA GLY A 199 -4.34 -12.97 -4.31
C GLY A 199 -3.93 -13.58 -5.65
N PRO A 200 -3.70 -12.74 -6.68
CA PRO A 200 -3.47 -13.21 -8.05
C PRO A 200 -2.18 -14.01 -8.25
N VAL A 201 -1.25 -13.92 -7.31
CA VAL A 201 0.05 -14.64 -7.40
C VAL A 201 0.28 -15.61 -6.23
N PHE A 202 -0.80 -16.03 -5.53
CA PHE A 202 -0.70 -17.08 -4.52
C PHE A 202 -0.23 -18.40 -5.15
N ARG A 203 0.74 -19.05 -4.49
CA ARG A 203 1.31 -20.33 -4.97
C ARG A 203 0.60 -21.54 -4.38
N ASN A 204 -0.07 -21.40 -3.23
CA ASN A 204 -0.62 -22.49 -2.43
C ASN A 204 -2.15 -22.55 -2.42
N THR A 205 -2.77 -22.09 -3.51
CA THR A 205 -4.24 -22.05 -3.66
C THR A 205 -4.89 -23.42 -3.45
N ALA A 206 -4.34 -24.48 -4.06
CA ALA A 206 -4.88 -25.85 -3.94
C ALA A 206 -4.83 -26.38 -2.50
N GLU A 207 -3.80 -26.02 -1.73
CA GLU A 207 -3.70 -26.35 -0.29
C GLU A 207 -4.83 -25.69 0.48
N ILE A 208 -5.03 -24.37 0.28
CA ILE A 208 -6.09 -23.61 0.95
C ILE A 208 -7.46 -24.17 0.60
N GLU A 209 -7.74 -24.46 -0.68
CA GLU A 209 -8.98 -25.10 -1.14
C GLU A 209 -9.23 -26.44 -0.45
N GLY A 210 -8.19 -27.29 -0.35
CA GLY A 210 -8.26 -28.55 0.37
C GLY A 210 -8.56 -28.40 1.86
N MET A 211 -7.96 -27.36 2.49
CA MET A 211 -8.17 -27.07 3.90
C MET A 211 -9.59 -26.65 4.26
N VAL A 212 -10.29 -25.94 3.37
CA VAL A 212 -11.60 -25.32 3.66
C VAL A 212 -12.78 -26.07 3.04
N ARG A 213 -12.53 -27.14 2.28
CA ARG A 213 -13.56 -27.89 1.54
C ARG A 213 -14.76 -28.30 2.38
N ASP A 214 -14.52 -28.68 3.62
CA ASP A 214 -15.56 -29.21 4.54
C ASP A 214 -16.12 -28.14 5.49
N TYR A 215 -15.75 -26.86 5.26
CA TYR A 215 -16.19 -25.75 6.11
C TYR A 215 -17.08 -24.78 5.32
N PRO A 216 -18.42 -24.94 5.38
CA PRO A 216 -19.36 -24.12 4.61
C PRO A 216 -19.39 -22.65 5.05
N ASN A 217 -18.85 -22.34 6.22
CA ASN A 217 -18.72 -20.99 6.76
C ASN A 217 -17.40 -20.29 6.31
N VAL A 218 -16.62 -20.92 5.43
CA VAL A 218 -15.42 -20.30 4.83
C VAL A 218 -15.64 -20.07 3.35
N THR A 219 -15.49 -18.84 2.89
CA THR A 219 -15.61 -18.46 1.47
C THR A 219 -14.27 -17.97 0.95
N LEU A 220 -13.78 -18.59 -0.13
CA LEU A 220 -12.60 -18.12 -0.85
C LEU A 220 -12.99 -17.10 -1.91
N HIS A 221 -12.27 -15.99 -1.94
CA HIS A 221 -12.46 -14.90 -2.91
C HIS A 221 -11.20 -14.74 -3.76
N TYR A 222 -11.29 -15.07 -5.03
CA TYR A 222 -10.17 -15.00 -5.97
C TYR A 222 -10.07 -13.61 -6.61
N ASN A 223 -8.97 -12.92 -6.35
CA ASN A 223 -8.69 -11.57 -6.85
C ASN A 223 -9.94 -10.63 -6.78
N PRO A 224 -10.59 -10.51 -5.61
CA PRO A 224 -11.84 -9.78 -5.48
C PRO A 224 -11.63 -8.27 -5.51
N ASN A 225 -12.73 -7.52 -5.70
CA ASN A 225 -12.74 -6.12 -5.29
C ASN A 225 -12.66 -6.06 -3.75
N ILE A 226 -11.46 -5.80 -3.24
CA ILE A 226 -11.17 -5.80 -1.80
C ILE A 226 -12.02 -4.77 -1.05
N ARG A 227 -12.33 -3.61 -1.66
CA ARG A 227 -13.16 -2.59 -1.03
C ARG A 227 -14.54 -3.13 -0.65
N LYS A 228 -15.18 -3.93 -1.52
CA LYS A 228 -16.50 -4.53 -1.23
C LYS A 228 -16.43 -5.51 -0.06
N LEU A 229 -15.35 -6.28 0.06
CA LEU A 229 -15.17 -7.20 1.18
C LEU A 229 -14.92 -6.43 2.48
N ILE A 230 -14.13 -5.37 2.44
CA ILE A 230 -13.87 -4.50 3.59
C ILE A 230 -15.18 -3.87 4.10
N ASP A 231 -16.05 -3.41 3.19
CA ASP A 231 -17.33 -2.82 3.57
C ASP A 231 -18.28 -3.85 4.21
N PHE A 232 -18.18 -5.11 3.80
CA PHE A 232 -19.05 -6.20 4.23
C PHE A 232 -18.59 -6.85 5.55
N CYS A 233 -17.28 -6.96 5.81
CA CYS A 233 -16.75 -7.64 6.98
C CYS A 233 -16.72 -6.75 8.23
N ASP A 234 -16.68 -7.35 9.41
CA ASP A 234 -16.71 -6.67 10.71
C ASP A 234 -15.33 -6.52 11.34
N ILE A 235 -14.42 -7.47 11.07
CA ILE A 235 -13.03 -7.51 11.55
C ILE A 235 -12.15 -8.04 10.41
N ALA A 236 -10.89 -7.63 10.37
CA ALA A 236 -9.88 -8.19 9.48
C ALA A 236 -8.72 -8.85 10.25
N ILE A 237 -8.18 -9.93 9.68
CA ILE A 237 -6.85 -10.48 9.99
C ILE A 237 -6.01 -10.24 8.72
N SER A 238 -4.95 -9.44 8.83
CA SER A 238 -4.23 -8.97 7.65
C SER A 238 -2.71 -8.93 7.85
N ALA A 239 -1.97 -9.05 6.76
CA ALA A 239 -0.58 -8.62 6.78
C ALA A 239 -0.46 -7.13 7.08
N ALA A 240 0.60 -6.73 7.78
CA ALA A 240 0.86 -5.32 8.12
C ALA A 240 1.48 -4.53 6.94
N GLY A 241 0.91 -4.69 5.75
CA GLY A 241 1.29 -4.01 4.52
C GLY A 241 0.37 -2.83 4.17
N SER A 242 0.37 -2.42 2.89
CA SER A 242 -0.47 -1.31 2.39
C SER A 242 -1.96 -1.50 2.62
N THR A 243 -2.46 -2.75 2.67
CA THR A 243 -3.85 -3.07 2.99
C THR A 243 -4.26 -2.55 4.38
N THR A 244 -3.31 -2.42 5.32
CA THR A 244 -3.58 -1.80 6.63
C THR A 244 -4.20 -0.40 6.49
N TYR A 245 -3.73 0.38 5.52
CA TYR A 245 -4.28 1.72 5.27
C TYR A 245 -5.67 1.67 4.63
N GLU A 246 -5.92 0.68 3.77
CA GLU A 246 -7.22 0.46 3.14
C GLU A 246 -8.28 0.07 4.18
N LEU A 247 -7.92 -0.83 5.09
CA LEU A 247 -8.76 -1.23 6.24
C LEU A 247 -9.05 -0.01 7.13
N ALA A 248 -8.03 0.77 7.46
CA ALA A 248 -8.15 1.97 8.29
C ALA A 248 -9.01 3.05 7.65
N ALA A 249 -8.82 3.34 6.34
CA ALA A 249 -9.64 4.29 5.60
C ALA A 249 -11.13 3.91 5.59
N CYS A 250 -11.42 2.61 5.61
CA CYS A 250 -12.78 2.08 5.67
C CYS A 250 -13.28 1.87 7.10
N GLY A 251 -12.48 2.15 8.12
CA GLY A 251 -12.84 1.95 9.51
C GLY A 251 -13.08 0.48 9.89
N LEU A 252 -12.40 -0.47 9.21
CA LEU A 252 -12.48 -1.89 9.55
C LEU A 252 -11.40 -2.23 10.59
N PRO A 253 -11.79 -2.62 11.83
CA PRO A 253 -10.85 -3.04 12.86
C PRO A 253 -10.01 -4.24 12.41
N ALA A 254 -8.69 -4.21 12.67
CA ALA A 254 -7.79 -5.22 12.16
C ALA A 254 -6.82 -5.78 13.20
N LEU A 255 -6.57 -7.09 13.09
CA LEU A 255 -5.43 -7.78 13.67
C LEU A 255 -4.33 -7.85 12.61
N LEU A 256 -3.17 -7.30 12.90
CA LEU A 256 -2.04 -7.24 11.97
C LEU A 256 -0.99 -8.28 12.31
N ILE A 257 -0.52 -8.99 11.29
CA ILE A 257 0.54 -9.97 11.37
C ILE A 257 1.69 -9.50 10.49
N ILE A 258 2.89 -9.49 11.02
CA ILE A 258 4.09 -9.08 10.30
C ILE A 258 4.59 -10.27 9.49
N ALA A 259 4.63 -10.14 8.17
CA ALA A 259 5.12 -11.14 7.23
C ALA A 259 6.46 -10.77 6.58
N ALA A 260 6.91 -9.50 6.71
CA ALA A 260 8.16 -9.01 6.14
C ALA A 260 8.74 -7.84 6.95
N ASP A 261 10.06 -7.62 6.86
CA ASP A 261 10.78 -6.61 7.66
C ASP A 261 10.25 -5.18 7.47
N ASN A 262 9.86 -4.83 6.25
CA ASN A 262 9.31 -3.51 5.93
C ASN A 262 7.94 -3.24 6.58
N GLN A 263 7.27 -4.27 7.11
CA GLN A 263 5.97 -4.17 7.78
C GLN A 263 6.09 -3.84 9.28
N VAL A 264 7.26 -4.07 9.89
CA VAL A 264 7.47 -3.93 11.34
C VAL A 264 7.11 -2.52 11.85
N ARG A 265 7.58 -1.49 11.15
CA ARG A 265 7.33 -0.10 11.55
C ARG A 265 5.86 0.27 11.47
N LEU A 266 5.20 -0.17 10.39
CA LEU A 266 3.77 0.08 10.21
C LEU A 266 2.94 -0.61 11.28
N ALA A 267 3.18 -1.90 11.55
CA ALA A 267 2.44 -2.67 12.57
C ALA A 267 2.53 -2.00 13.95
N ARG A 268 3.75 -1.61 14.37
CA ARG A 268 3.98 -0.93 15.65
C ARG A 268 3.30 0.43 15.73
N GLU A 269 3.40 1.22 14.66
CA GLU A 269 2.82 2.56 14.65
C GLU A 269 1.29 2.51 14.57
N ALA A 270 0.71 1.56 13.81
CA ALA A 270 -0.73 1.34 13.75
C ALA A 270 -1.33 0.98 15.12
N GLU A 271 -0.63 0.10 15.88
CA GLU A 271 -1.01 -0.23 17.26
C GLU A 271 -0.89 0.98 18.18
N ARG A 272 0.22 1.73 18.12
CA ARG A 272 0.44 2.95 18.93
C ARG A 272 -0.64 4.01 18.71
N GLN A 273 -1.14 4.13 17.47
CA GLN A 273 -2.23 5.04 17.11
C GLN A 273 -3.62 4.48 17.42
N GLY A 274 -3.72 3.25 17.90
CA GLY A 274 -4.98 2.61 18.25
C GLY A 274 -5.87 2.23 17.05
N MET A 275 -5.31 2.15 15.84
CA MET A 275 -6.05 1.79 14.64
C MET A 275 -6.02 0.30 14.30
N ALA A 276 -5.17 -0.48 14.95
CA ALA A 276 -5.04 -1.93 14.77
C ALA A 276 -4.43 -2.59 16.01
N VAL A 277 -4.56 -3.90 16.12
CA VAL A 277 -3.82 -4.73 17.09
C VAL A 277 -2.68 -5.42 16.36
N ASN A 278 -1.45 -5.26 16.85
CA ASN A 278 -0.27 -5.91 16.29
C ASN A 278 -0.02 -7.27 16.96
N LEU A 279 -0.15 -8.35 16.21
CA LEU A 279 0.10 -9.71 16.69
C LEU A 279 1.57 -10.15 16.60
N GLY A 280 2.46 -9.31 16.06
CA GLY A 280 3.86 -9.62 15.87
C GLY A 280 4.13 -10.44 14.60
N TRP A 281 5.27 -11.13 14.59
CA TRP A 281 5.72 -11.91 13.46
C TRP A 281 4.92 -13.20 13.26
N TYR A 282 4.65 -13.57 11.99
CA TYR A 282 3.88 -14.76 11.64
C TYR A 282 4.49 -16.07 12.19
N HIS A 283 5.82 -16.18 12.20
CA HIS A 283 6.54 -17.36 12.70
C HIS A 283 6.67 -17.41 14.22
N GLU A 284 6.34 -16.32 14.91
CA GLU A 284 6.29 -16.21 16.39
C GLU A 284 4.84 -16.19 16.90
N LEU A 285 3.86 -16.29 16.00
CA LEU A 285 2.46 -16.15 16.37
C LEU A 285 1.99 -17.34 17.20
N ASP A 286 1.61 -17.06 18.42
CA ASP A 286 1.00 -18.02 19.33
C ASP A 286 -0.52 -18.09 19.13
N VAL A 287 -1.06 -19.31 19.11
CA VAL A 287 -2.50 -19.59 18.98
C VAL A 287 -3.33 -18.89 20.08
N ALA A 288 -2.84 -18.91 21.33
CA ALA A 288 -3.53 -18.28 22.46
C ALA A 288 -3.60 -16.76 22.28
N ARG A 289 -2.54 -16.13 21.76
CA ARG A 289 -2.50 -14.69 21.44
C ARG A 289 -3.49 -14.34 20.34
N LEU A 290 -3.55 -15.13 19.26
CA LEU A 290 -4.51 -14.93 18.17
C LEU A 290 -5.95 -15.02 18.70
N TYR A 291 -6.27 -16.06 19.47
CA TYR A 291 -7.63 -16.25 20.01
C TYR A 291 -8.02 -15.17 21.00
N SER A 292 -7.11 -14.78 21.89
CA SER A 292 -7.37 -13.70 22.86
C SER A 292 -7.64 -12.36 22.17
N ALA A 293 -6.83 -12.00 21.16
CA ALA A 293 -7.02 -10.76 20.41
C ALA A 293 -8.32 -10.78 19.60
N LEU A 294 -8.65 -11.91 18.99
CA LEU A 294 -9.89 -12.09 18.23
C LEU A 294 -11.12 -12.05 19.15
N ASP A 295 -11.12 -12.77 20.26
CA ASP A 295 -12.17 -12.72 21.27
C ASP A 295 -12.39 -11.29 21.78
N ASN A 296 -11.30 -10.56 22.06
CA ASN A 296 -11.41 -9.17 22.51
C ASN A 296 -12.07 -8.28 21.45
N LEU A 297 -11.69 -8.39 20.18
CA LEU A 297 -12.35 -7.62 19.11
C LEU A 297 -13.81 -8.05 18.90
N ILE A 298 -14.16 -9.33 19.04
CA ILE A 298 -15.53 -9.81 18.87
C ILE A 298 -16.45 -9.25 19.96
N ILE A 299 -16.02 -9.32 21.23
CA ILE A 299 -16.92 -8.95 22.36
C ILE A 299 -16.90 -7.45 22.68
N ASN A 300 -15.82 -6.73 22.31
CA ASN A 300 -15.62 -5.34 22.69
C ASN A 300 -15.97 -4.38 21.53
N ASN A 301 -17.27 -4.06 21.40
CA ASN A 301 -17.74 -3.14 20.38
C ASN A 301 -17.14 -1.73 20.53
N GLU A 302 -16.93 -1.26 21.77
CA GLU A 302 -16.33 0.07 22.02
C GLU A 302 -14.92 0.15 21.45
N LEU A 303 -14.10 -0.89 21.63
CA LEU A 303 -12.77 -0.98 21.04
C LEU A 303 -12.83 -0.92 19.50
N ARG A 304 -13.77 -1.65 18.87
CA ARG A 304 -13.94 -1.60 17.41
C ARG A 304 -14.33 -0.20 16.92
N VAL A 305 -15.23 0.48 17.62
CA VAL A 305 -15.61 1.87 17.31
C VAL A 305 -14.42 2.81 17.43
N GLN A 306 -13.62 2.70 18.49
CA GLN A 306 -12.41 3.51 18.67
C GLN A 306 -11.40 3.27 17.54
N MET A 307 -11.14 2.01 17.19
CA MET A 307 -10.20 1.65 16.10
C MET A 307 -10.68 2.21 14.75
N ALA A 308 -11.97 2.08 14.45
CA ALA A 308 -12.57 2.64 13.23
C ALA A 308 -12.42 4.17 13.17
N MET A 309 -12.73 4.87 14.25
CA MET A 309 -12.61 6.32 14.34
C MET A 309 -11.16 6.80 14.18
N TYR A 310 -10.21 6.14 14.85
CA TYR A 310 -8.79 6.51 14.75
C TYR A 310 -8.25 6.23 13.33
N GLY A 311 -8.58 5.09 12.75
CA GLY A 311 -8.20 4.74 11.39
C GLY A 311 -8.68 5.79 10.38
N GLN A 312 -9.98 6.09 10.36
CA GLN A 312 -10.58 7.03 9.42
C GLN A 312 -10.17 8.49 9.66
N LYS A 313 -9.83 8.86 10.90
CA LYS A 313 -9.27 10.19 11.20
C LYS A 313 -7.87 10.36 10.62
N LEU A 314 -7.06 9.31 10.65
CA LEU A 314 -5.67 9.33 10.17
C LEU A 314 -5.58 9.15 8.66
N ILE A 315 -6.51 8.42 8.04
CA ILE A 315 -6.45 8.01 6.64
C ILE A 315 -7.73 8.46 5.91
N ASP A 316 -7.68 9.61 5.25
CA ASP A 316 -8.80 10.15 4.46
C ASP A 316 -8.77 9.76 2.97
N GLY A 317 -7.73 9.04 2.54
CA GLY A 317 -7.53 8.57 1.16
C GLY A 317 -7.15 9.66 0.15
N ARG A 318 -7.03 10.93 0.54
CA ARG A 318 -6.83 12.07 -0.36
C ARG A 318 -5.37 12.46 -0.60
N GLY A 319 -4.43 11.65 -0.17
CA GLY A 319 -3.00 11.98 -0.27
C GLY A 319 -2.52 12.15 -1.70
N ALA A 320 -2.96 11.30 -2.63
CA ALA A 320 -2.61 11.44 -4.06
C ALA A 320 -3.10 12.79 -4.65
N GLN A 321 -4.29 13.26 -4.26
CA GLN A 321 -4.83 14.56 -4.68
C GLN A 321 -3.96 15.72 -4.16
N ARG A 322 -3.55 15.66 -2.88
CA ARG A 322 -2.69 16.69 -2.26
C ARG A 322 -1.32 16.73 -2.90
N VAL A 323 -0.69 15.55 -3.07
CA VAL A 323 0.62 15.44 -3.72
C VAL A 323 0.56 15.96 -5.14
N ALA A 324 -0.42 15.52 -5.95
CA ALA A 324 -0.57 16.00 -7.33
C ALA A 324 -0.76 17.52 -7.41
N ALA A 325 -1.60 18.09 -6.55
CA ALA A 325 -1.83 19.54 -6.53
C ALA A 325 -0.56 20.33 -6.18
N ILE A 326 0.20 19.90 -5.15
CA ILE A 326 1.46 20.52 -4.74
C ILE A 326 2.49 20.46 -5.88
N LEU A 327 2.67 19.31 -6.50
CA LEU A 327 3.69 19.10 -7.53
C LEU A 327 3.35 19.83 -8.82
N VAL A 328 2.08 19.87 -9.23
CA VAL A 328 1.64 20.66 -10.42
C VAL A 328 1.79 22.14 -10.17
N ASP A 329 1.50 22.63 -8.98
CA ASP A 329 1.71 24.05 -8.63
C ASP A 329 3.19 24.43 -8.69
N GLU A 330 4.08 23.58 -8.16
CA GLU A 330 5.53 23.81 -8.22
C GLU A 330 6.07 23.75 -9.66
N MET A 331 5.60 22.79 -10.46
CA MET A 331 5.98 22.69 -11.87
C MET A 331 5.58 23.95 -12.69
N LYS A 332 4.50 24.65 -12.27
CA LYS A 332 4.09 25.93 -12.91
C LYS A 332 5.00 27.10 -12.54
N LYS A 333 5.56 27.12 -11.33
CA LYS A 333 6.47 28.19 -10.86
C LYS A 333 7.83 28.12 -11.51
N ASN A 334 8.28 26.93 -11.91
CA ASN A 334 9.57 26.68 -12.56
C ASN A 334 9.53 26.89 -14.09
N LYS A 335 8.49 27.55 -14.60
CA LYS A 335 8.37 28.06 -15.97
C LYS A 335 8.85 29.50 -16.05
#